data_072504e057a17e3823a64fa75535ea91
#
_entry.id   072504e057a17e3823a64fa75535ea91
#
_cell.length_a   1.000
_cell.length_b   1.000
_cell.length_c   1.000
_cell.angle_alpha   90.00
_cell.angle_beta   90.00
_cell.angle_gamma   90.00
#
_symmetry.space_group_name_H-M   'P 1'
#
loop_
_entity.id
_entity.type
_entity.pdbx_description
1 polymer ?
#
loop_
_entity_poly.entity_id
_entity_poly.type
_entity_poly.pdbx_seq_one_letter_code
_entity_poly.pdbx_strand_id
1 'polypeptide(L)'
;MLMTSLAVMIHSYRGGTGKTLLATNLAASYSRKEKVCLLDYDFSAPGLHGLVETSPDFWINDYLNGECEIREIITEAYPNLYVCLANPDAEAIRDLVGKSRSWETEALNKTVSLRATLTEMGFNKIIFDTPPGLAYSAINAVIASDIVVLVMRMESMDILGTKEMMKGVYELLEKPSVVAVNMVTPTQQKVLTPTLEKIFGEQILGYVPCLCEVKSYIAEGKPILINEKLAYSDAVLKLAGYIEGYCES
;
A
#
# COMPACT_ATOMS: atom_id res chain seq x y z
N MET A 1 11.73 25.73 4.96
CA MET A 1 10.57 25.09 4.34
C MET A 1 10.45 23.73 5.00
N LEU A 2 9.37 23.45 5.72
CA LEU A 2 9.16 22.13 6.34
C LEU A 2 9.10 21.12 5.19
N MET A 3 9.93 20.07 5.24
CA MET A 3 9.83 18.97 4.29
C MET A 3 8.51 18.25 4.57
N THR A 4 7.63 18.23 3.60
CA THR A 4 6.37 17.49 3.68
C THR A 4 6.50 16.24 2.83
N SER A 5 6.27 15.07 3.41
CA SER A 5 6.16 13.82 2.68
C SER A 5 4.68 13.51 2.40
N LEU A 6 4.40 12.86 1.28
CA LEU A 6 3.09 12.29 1.01
C LEU A 6 3.07 10.83 1.46
N ALA A 7 2.21 10.51 2.43
CA ALA A 7 2.00 9.17 2.93
C ALA A 7 0.71 8.56 2.33
N VAL A 8 0.85 7.46 1.60
CA VAL A 8 -0.22 6.77 0.87
C VAL A 8 -0.43 5.39 1.46
N MET A 9 -1.65 5.08 1.87
CA MET A 9 -2.02 3.73 2.27
C MET A 9 -2.65 2.97 1.11
N ILE A 10 -2.17 1.77 0.82
CA ILE A 10 -2.77 0.86 -0.14
C ILE A 10 -3.52 -0.21 0.63
N HIS A 11 -4.85 -0.23 0.47
CA HIS A 11 -5.72 -1.08 1.26
C HIS A 11 -6.78 -1.79 0.41
N SER A 12 -7.50 -2.75 0.99
CA SER A 12 -8.64 -3.41 0.35
C SER A 12 -9.59 -4.04 1.36
N TYR A 13 -10.83 -4.19 0.98
CA TYR A 13 -11.81 -4.93 1.77
C TYR A 13 -11.47 -6.42 1.87
N ARG A 14 -11.00 -7.06 0.76
CA ARG A 14 -10.67 -8.50 0.68
C ARG A 14 -9.24 -8.73 0.22
N GLY A 15 -8.73 -9.92 0.53
CA GLY A 15 -7.44 -10.40 0.03
C GLY A 15 -7.47 -10.73 -1.47
N GLY A 16 -6.29 -10.81 -2.09
CA GLY A 16 -6.14 -11.19 -3.50
C GLY A 16 -6.52 -10.12 -4.52
N THR A 17 -6.65 -8.87 -4.12
CA THR A 17 -6.94 -7.73 -5.02
C THR A 17 -5.69 -7.17 -5.72
N GLY A 18 -4.48 -7.64 -5.39
CA GLY A 18 -3.22 -7.19 -5.97
C GLY A 18 -2.61 -5.96 -5.32
N LYS A 19 -2.96 -5.67 -4.06
CA LYS A 19 -2.43 -4.54 -3.28
C LYS A 19 -0.91 -4.44 -3.28
N THR A 20 -0.24 -5.48 -2.82
CA THR A 20 1.23 -5.52 -2.67
C THR A 20 1.94 -5.25 -4.00
N LEU A 21 1.49 -5.85 -5.09
CA LEU A 21 2.05 -5.59 -6.41
C LEU A 21 1.81 -4.14 -6.86
N LEU A 22 0.61 -3.61 -6.62
CA LEU A 22 0.28 -2.23 -6.94
C LEU A 22 1.11 -1.25 -6.09
N ALA A 23 1.23 -1.49 -4.78
CA ALA A 23 2.05 -0.70 -3.86
C ALA A 23 3.52 -0.68 -4.30
N THR A 24 4.08 -1.85 -4.63
CA THR A 24 5.45 -1.99 -5.14
C THR A 24 5.67 -1.18 -6.42
N ASN A 25 4.75 -1.26 -7.37
CA ASN A 25 4.89 -0.55 -8.64
C ASN A 25 4.59 0.96 -8.53
N LEU A 26 3.72 1.39 -7.65
CA LEU A 26 3.54 2.81 -7.30
C LEU A 26 4.83 3.35 -6.65
N ALA A 27 5.40 2.64 -5.69
CA ALA A 27 6.66 3.03 -5.04
C ALA A 27 7.79 3.14 -6.08
N ALA A 28 7.92 2.15 -6.95
CA ALA A 28 8.89 2.16 -8.03
C ALA A 28 8.65 3.28 -9.04
N SER A 29 7.41 3.69 -9.28
CA SER A 29 7.11 4.83 -10.16
C SER A 29 7.62 6.15 -9.60
N TYR A 30 7.40 6.39 -8.31
CA TYR A 30 7.86 7.58 -7.61
C TYR A 30 9.39 7.60 -7.43
N SER A 31 10.02 6.43 -7.18
CA SER A 31 11.48 6.33 -6.98
C SER A 31 12.31 6.76 -8.19
N ARG A 32 11.70 6.87 -9.36
CA ARG A 32 12.35 7.44 -10.57
C ARG A 32 12.75 8.91 -10.40
N LYS A 33 12.16 9.64 -9.48
CA LYS A 33 12.36 11.09 -9.27
C LYS A 33 12.61 11.46 -7.83
N GLU A 34 12.15 10.65 -6.87
CA GLU A 34 12.08 11.03 -5.47
C GLU A 34 12.54 9.88 -4.57
N LYS A 35 12.89 10.20 -3.33
CA LYS A 35 13.21 9.19 -2.31
C LYS A 35 11.94 8.62 -1.71
N VAL A 36 11.74 7.31 -1.83
CA VAL A 36 10.52 6.59 -1.48
C VAL A 36 10.80 5.51 -0.44
N CYS A 37 9.91 5.37 0.55
CA CYS A 37 9.89 4.25 1.47
C CYS A 37 8.60 3.45 1.32
N LEU A 38 8.71 2.15 1.05
CA LEU A 38 7.61 1.21 1.00
C LEU A 38 7.62 0.34 2.25
N LEU A 39 6.52 0.33 2.99
CA LEU A 39 6.38 -0.31 4.29
C LEU A 39 5.45 -1.52 4.17
N ASP A 40 5.91 -2.71 4.57
CA ASP A 40 5.07 -3.90 4.68
C ASP A 40 4.34 -3.89 6.03
N TYR A 41 3.06 -3.55 6.01
CA TYR A 41 2.17 -3.53 7.18
C TYR A 41 1.21 -4.72 7.20
N ASP A 42 1.33 -5.68 6.25
CA ASP A 42 0.60 -6.95 6.32
C ASP A 42 1.37 -7.97 7.17
N PHE A 43 1.34 -7.77 8.49
CA PHE A 43 1.99 -8.66 9.45
C PHE A 43 1.36 -10.04 9.55
N SER A 44 0.15 -10.23 9.01
CA SER A 44 -0.55 -11.51 9.01
C SER A 44 -0.16 -12.42 7.85
N ALA A 45 0.20 -11.81 6.73
CA ALA A 45 0.64 -12.49 5.52
C ALA A 45 1.67 -11.64 4.76
N PRO A 46 2.86 -11.42 5.36
CA PRO A 46 3.91 -10.59 4.75
C PRO A 46 4.22 -11.07 3.33
N GLY A 47 4.12 -10.16 2.36
CA GLY A 47 4.28 -10.54 0.95
C GLY A 47 5.34 -9.74 0.21
N LEU A 48 5.73 -8.59 0.76
CA LEU A 48 6.63 -7.68 0.09
C LEU A 48 8.05 -8.26 -0.05
N HIS A 49 8.51 -9.04 0.95
CA HIS A 49 9.82 -9.71 0.91
C HIS A 49 9.98 -10.65 -0.31
N GLY A 50 8.89 -11.20 -0.84
CA GLY A 50 8.90 -12.03 -2.05
C GLY A 50 8.97 -11.24 -3.36
N LEU A 51 8.84 -9.90 -3.29
CA LEU A 51 8.87 -9.01 -4.45
C LEU A 51 10.15 -8.15 -4.51
N VAL A 52 10.96 -8.15 -3.47
CA VAL A 52 12.22 -7.40 -3.40
C VAL A 52 13.37 -8.30 -3.01
N GLU A 53 14.48 -8.23 -3.75
CA GLU A 53 15.67 -9.03 -3.50
C GLU A 53 16.54 -8.39 -2.40
N THR A 54 16.01 -8.37 -1.15
CA THR A 54 16.76 -7.86 -0.01
C THR A 54 16.42 -8.62 1.26
N SER A 55 17.37 -8.72 2.16
CA SER A 55 17.19 -9.31 3.49
C SER A 55 17.65 -8.30 4.52
N PRO A 56 16.75 -7.72 5.31
CA PRO A 56 17.12 -6.78 6.35
C PRO A 56 17.74 -7.50 7.56
N ASP A 57 18.59 -6.80 8.33
CA ASP A 57 19.08 -7.29 9.63
C ASP A 57 17.97 -7.24 10.70
N PHE A 58 17.08 -6.25 10.61
CA PHE A 58 15.92 -6.06 11.48
C PHE A 58 14.65 -5.84 10.67
N TRP A 59 13.55 -6.38 11.15
CA TRP A 59 12.22 -6.27 10.55
C TRP A 59 11.42 -5.12 11.19
N ILE A 60 10.39 -4.66 10.53
CA ILE A 60 9.48 -3.65 11.11
C ILE A 60 8.83 -4.15 12.41
N ASN A 61 8.67 -5.46 12.56
CA ASN A 61 8.21 -6.13 13.78
C ASN A 61 9.12 -5.82 14.97
N ASP A 62 10.44 -5.87 14.77
CA ASP A 62 11.44 -5.64 15.82
C ASP A 62 11.40 -4.18 16.27
N TYR A 63 11.26 -3.24 15.32
CA TYR A 63 11.04 -1.84 15.64
C TYR A 63 9.75 -1.62 16.44
N LEU A 64 8.64 -2.22 16.02
CA LEU A 64 7.37 -2.10 16.75
C LEU A 64 7.45 -2.71 18.16
N ASN A 65 8.25 -3.74 18.35
CA ASN A 65 8.54 -4.31 19.67
C ASN A 65 9.53 -3.47 20.51
N GLY A 66 10.23 -2.50 19.92
CA GLY A 66 11.25 -1.69 20.60
C GLY A 66 12.62 -2.35 20.71
N GLU A 67 12.90 -3.28 19.82
CA GLU A 67 14.13 -4.08 19.81
C GLU A 67 15.22 -3.45 18.95
N CYS A 68 14.85 -2.49 18.07
CA CYS A 68 15.76 -1.75 17.20
C CYS A 68 15.26 -0.33 16.89
N GLU A 69 16.11 0.47 16.29
CA GLU A 69 15.81 1.84 15.86
C GLU A 69 15.27 1.87 14.42
N ILE A 70 14.59 2.98 14.05
CA ILE A 70 13.99 3.14 12.71
C ILE A 70 15.02 2.96 11.58
N ARG A 71 16.26 3.41 11.76
CA ARG A 71 17.29 3.37 10.73
C ARG A 71 17.73 1.94 10.41
N GLU A 72 17.58 1.02 11.36
CA GLU A 72 18.04 -0.36 11.23
C GLU A 72 17.08 -1.22 10.41
N ILE A 73 15.80 -0.79 10.29
CA ILE A 73 14.78 -1.50 9.50
C ILE A 73 14.69 -1.01 8.04
N ILE A 74 15.43 0.05 7.67
CA ILE A 74 15.35 0.66 6.33
C ILE A 74 16.41 0.04 5.43
N THR A 75 16.02 -0.63 4.37
CA THR A 75 16.93 -1.24 3.40
C THR A 75 16.68 -0.66 2.01
N GLU A 76 17.72 -0.28 1.28
CA GLU A 76 17.60 0.13 -0.12
C GLU A 76 17.44 -1.11 -1.00
N ALA A 77 16.28 -1.23 -1.67
CA ALA A 77 15.99 -2.34 -2.57
C ALA A 77 16.36 -2.00 -4.02
N TYR A 78 16.09 -0.76 -4.44
CA TYR A 78 16.41 -0.23 -5.77
C TYR A 78 16.81 1.24 -5.62
N PRO A 79 17.44 1.88 -6.64
CA PRO A 79 17.80 3.29 -6.56
C PRO A 79 16.63 4.19 -6.14
N ASN A 80 16.79 4.91 -5.03
CA ASN A 80 15.78 5.74 -4.36
C ASN A 80 14.56 5.01 -3.82
N LEU A 81 14.47 3.69 -3.93
CA LEU A 81 13.40 2.87 -3.35
C LEU A 81 13.92 2.09 -2.15
N TYR A 82 13.48 2.47 -0.99
CA TYR A 82 13.77 1.83 0.28
C TYR A 82 12.56 1.04 0.76
N VAL A 83 12.81 -0.02 1.50
CA VAL A 83 11.76 -0.88 2.05
C VAL A 83 11.98 -1.08 3.55
N CYS A 84 10.87 -1.19 4.29
CA CYS A 84 10.83 -1.74 5.63
C CYS A 84 9.94 -2.98 5.57
N LEU A 85 10.54 -4.16 5.77
CA LEU A 85 9.87 -5.44 5.56
C LEU A 85 9.30 -5.99 6.85
N ALA A 86 8.13 -6.62 6.77
CA ALA A 86 7.58 -7.43 7.86
C ALA A 86 8.23 -8.82 7.88
N ASN A 87 8.42 -9.36 9.09
CA ASN A 87 9.03 -10.67 9.27
C ASN A 87 8.08 -11.79 8.78
N PRO A 88 8.48 -12.60 7.79
CA PRO A 88 7.63 -13.65 7.23
C PRO A 88 7.61 -14.94 8.08
N ASP A 89 8.41 -15.04 9.13
CA ASP A 89 8.51 -16.25 9.94
C ASP A 89 7.20 -16.51 10.69
N ALA A 90 6.77 -17.77 10.69
CA ALA A 90 5.53 -18.18 11.34
C ALA A 90 5.52 -17.90 12.85
N GLU A 91 6.67 -17.86 13.50
CA GLU A 91 6.80 -17.49 14.92
C GLU A 91 6.52 -16.01 15.12
N ALA A 92 7.12 -15.13 14.34
CA ALA A 92 6.89 -13.70 14.37
C ALA A 92 5.42 -13.33 14.09
N ILE A 93 4.78 -14.04 13.14
CA ILE A 93 3.36 -13.85 12.83
C ILE A 93 2.49 -14.25 14.03
N ARG A 94 2.79 -15.39 14.69
CA ARG A 94 2.04 -15.86 15.87
C ARG A 94 2.19 -14.92 17.06
N ASP A 95 3.38 -14.38 17.27
CA ASP A 95 3.65 -13.44 18.37
C ASP A 95 2.77 -12.20 18.28
N LEU A 96 2.51 -11.71 17.07
CA LEU A 96 1.64 -10.54 16.88
C LEU A 96 0.16 -10.83 17.20
N VAL A 97 -0.31 -12.06 16.96
CA VAL A 97 -1.69 -12.45 17.29
C VAL A 97 -1.94 -12.44 18.80
N GLY A 98 -0.90 -12.68 19.60
CA GLY A 98 -0.96 -12.69 21.07
C GLY A 98 -0.75 -11.35 21.76
N LYS A 99 -0.50 -10.27 21.01
CA LYS A 99 -0.21 -8.95 21.60
C LYS A 99 -1.42 -8.33 22.31
N SER A 100 -1.11 -7.54 23.34
CA SER A 100 -2.12 -6.85 24.14
C SER A 100 -2.60 -5.55 23.46
N ARG A 101 -3.75 -5.03 23.91
CA ARG A 101 -4.24 -3.71 23.46
C ARG A 101 -3.27 -2.56 23.81
N SER A 102 -2.52 -2.67 24.89
CA SER A 102 -1.48 -1.68 25.22
C SER A 102 -0.36 -1.68 24.18
N TRP A 103 0.03 -2.86 23.71
CA TRP A 103 1.01 -2.98 22.63
C TRP A 103 0.48 -2.39 21.31
N GLU A 104 -0.80 -2.62 20.96
CA GLU A 104 -1.42 -2.04 19.75
C GLU A 104 -1.38 -0.50 19.81
N THR A 105 -1.61 0.10 20.99
CA THR A 105 -1.52 1.55 21.19
C THR A 105 -0.09 2.06 21.03
N GLU A 106 0.88 1.32 21.57
CA GLU A 106 2.30 1.67 21.41
C GLU A 106 2.75 1.52 19.95
N ALA A 107 2.32 0.48 19.27
CA ALA A 107 2.57 0.28 17.84
C ALA A 107 1.99 1.42 16.98
N LEU A 108 0.83 1.98 17.35
CA LEU A 108 0.30 3.18 16.70
C LEU A 108 1.23 4.38 16.89
N ASN A 109 1.67 4.66 18.12
CA ASN A 109 2.58 5.76 18.41
C ASN A 109 3.91 5.60 17.62
N LYS A 110 4.43 4.37 17.55
CA LYS A 110 5.63 4.06 16.77
C LYS A 110 5.41 4.23 15.28
N THR A 111 4.22 3.87 14.76
CA THR A 111 3.87 4.09 13.34
C THR A 111 3.86 5.58 12.98
N VAL A 112 3.28 6.41 13.84
CA VAL A 112 3.28 7.87 13.64
C VAL A 112 4.70 8.45 13.73
N SER A 113 5.50 7.97 14.70
CA SER A 113 6.91 8.36 14.83
C SER A 113 7.76 7.91 13.63
N LEU A 114 7.51 6.70 13.12
CA LEU A 114 8.16 6.17 11.92
C LEU A 114 7.93 7.10 10.72
N ARG A 115 6.68 7.50 10.46
CA ARG A 115 6.36 8.45 9.41
C ARG A 115 7.10 9.78 9.58
N ALA A 116 7.07 10.35 10.78
CA ALA A 116 7.73 11.63 11.06
C ALA A 116 9.25 11.54 10.80
N THR A 117 9.89 10.49 11.32
CA THR A 117 11.33 10.27 11.13
C THR A 117 11.69 10.02 9.67
N LEU A 118 10.90 9.26 8.91
CA LEU A 118 11.13 9.09 7.48
C LEU A 118 11.06 10.43 6.74
N THR A 119 10.11 11.31 7.11
CA THR A 119 10.01 12.65 6.54
C THR A 119 11.26 13.49 6.84
N GLU A 120 11.75 13.47 8.08
CA GLU A 120 13.00 14.14 8.50
C GLU A 120 14.24 13.57 7.79
N MET A 121 14.24 12.28 7.46
CA MET A 121 15.29 11.61 6.66
C MET A 121 15.23 11.93 5.17
N GLY A 122 14.27 12.76 4.74
CA GLY A 122 14.14 13.25 3.37
C GLY A 122 13.39 12.31 2.43
N PHE A 123 12.60 11.39 2.97
CA PHE A 123 11.67 10.63 2.14
C PHE A 123 10.51 11.51 1.69
N ASN A 124 10.27 11.56 0.37
CA ASN A 124 9.21 12.37 -0.24
C ASN A 124 7.89 11.62 -0.31
N LYS A 125 7.96 10.30 -0.49
CA LYS A 125 6.80 9.41 -0.54
C LYS A 125 6.97 8.27 0.46
N ILE A 126 5.91 7.97 1.20
CA ILE A 126 5.84 6.85 2.15
C ILE A 126 4.62 6.04 1.76
N ILE A 127 4.78 4.76 1.44
CA ILE A 127 3.69 3.90 0.99
C ILE A 127 3.53 2.76 1.99
N PHE A 128 2.31 2.59 2.53
CA PHE A 128 1.95 1.49 3.40
C PHE A 128 1.23 0.41 2.58
N ASP A 129 1.81 -0.78 2.46
CA ASP A 129 1.10 -1.98 1.99
C ASP A 129 0.47 -2.67 3.19
N THR A 130 -0.86 -2.80 3.22
CA THR A 130 -1.60 -3.20 4.41
C THR A 130 -2.38 -4.50 4.22
N PRO A 131 -2.71 -5.24 5.31
CA PRO A 131 -3.59 -6.40 5.22
C PRO A 131 -4.98 -5.99 4.74
N PRO A 132 -5.77 -6.94 4.21
CA PRO A 132 -7.17 -6.70 3.91
C PRO A 132 -8.01 -6.54 5.19
N GLY A 133 -9.11 -5.82 5.11
CA GLY A 133 -10.04 -5.65 6.23
C GLY A 133 -9.53 -4.74 7.34
N LEU A 134 -10.05 -4.87 8.55
CA LEU A 134 -9.82 -3.95 9.66
C LEU A 134 -8.87 -4.54 10.71
N ALA A 135 -7.65 -4.91 10.30
CA ALA A 135 -6.60 -5.28 11.24
C ALA A 135 -6.05 -4.01 11.96
N TYR A 136 -5.48 -4.17 13.16
CA TYR A 136 -4.88 -3.05 13.90
C TYR A 136 -3.80 -2.33 13.09
N SER A 137 -2.98 -3.06 12.34
CA SER A 137 -1.94 -2.47 11.49
C SER A 137 -2.51 -1.62 10.36
N ALA A 138 -3.66 -2.01 9.79
CA ALA A 138 -4.36 -1.19 8.82
C ALA A 138 -4.89 0.11 9.46
N ILE A 139 -5.43 0.06 10.68
CA ILE A 139 -5.86 1.26 11.41
C ILE A 139 -4.68 2.19 11.71
N ASN A 140 -3.54 1.64 12.15
CA ASN A 140 -2.33 2.41 12.38
C ASN A 140 -1.84 3.11 11.10
N ALA A 141 -1.85 2.39 9.97
CA ALA A 141 -1.48 2.95 8.67
C ALA A 141 -2.46 4.06 8.20
N VAL A 142 -3.78 3.90 8.42
CA VAL A 142 -4.77 4.97 8.13
C VAL A 142 -4.42 6.25 8.87
N ILE A 143 -4.13 6.16 10.17
CA ILE A 143 -3.82 7.33 10.99
C ILE A 143 -2.55 8.02 10.51
N ALA A 144 -1.54 7.23 10.13
CA ALA A 144 -0.25 7.74 9.66
C ALA A 144 -0.24 8.18 8.18
N SER A 145 -1.30 7.93 7.40
CA SER A 145 -1.36 8.29 5.97
C SER A 145 -2.13 9.58 5.71
N ASP A 146 -1.91 10.20 4.56
CA ASP A 146 -2.63 11.37 4.08
C ASP A 146 -3.82 10.98 3.21
N ILE A 147 -3.70 9.88 2.47
CA ILE A 147 -4.72 9.35 1.57
C ILE A 147 -4.74 7.83 1.60
N VAL A 148 -5.92 7.25 1.44
CA VAL A 148 -6.14 5.80 1.32
C VAL A 148 -6.54 5.47 -0.12
N VAL A 149 -5.78 4.58 -0.76
CA VAL A 149 -6.11 3.99 -2.05
C VAL A 149 -6.69 2.60 -1.84
N LEU A 150 -7.99 2.46 -2.06
CA LEU A 150 -8.70 1.19 -1.93
C LEU A 150 -8.61 0.40 -3.23
N VAL A 151 -7.94 -0.74 -3.18
CA VAL A 151 -7.77 -1.63 -4.33
C VAL A 151 -8.88 -2.68 -4.32
N MET A 152 -9.73 -2.67 -5.34
CA MET A 152 -10.81 -3.65 -5.49
C MET A 152 -10.83 -4.27 -6.87
N ARG A 153 -11.48 -5.43 -7.00
CA ARG A 153 -11.83 -6.04 -8.27
C ARG A 153 -13.27 -5.69 -8.66
N MET A 154 -13.62 -5.87 -9.93
CA MET A 154 -15.00 -5.72 -10.40
C MET A 154 -15.88 -6.91 -10.01
N GLU A 155 -15.92 -7.25 -8.73
CA GLU A 155 -16.75 -8.30 -8.14
C GLU A 155 -17.75 -7.69 -7.15
N SER A 156 -18.98 -8.19 -7.13
CA SER A 156 -20.06 -7.59 -6.32
C SER A 156 -19.71 -7.46 -4.84
N MET A 157 -19.01 -8.45 -4.27
CA MET A 157 -18.61 -8.42 -2.85
C MET A 157 -17.50 -7.43 -2.59
N ASP A 158 -16.56 -7.26 -3.53
CA ASP A 158 -15.49 -6.26 -3.40
C ASP A 158 -16.07 -4.84 -3.52
N ILE A 159 -16.99 -4.62 -4.45
CA ILE A 159 -17.67 -3.33 -4.65
C ILE A 159 -18.48 -2.94 -3.41
N LEU A 160 -19.31 -3.85 -2.90
CA LEU A 160 -20.13 -3.58 -1.73
C LEU A 160 -19.27 -3.34 -0.48
N GLY A 161 -18.30 -4.22 -0.23
CA GLY A 161 -17.42 -4.11 0.94
C GLY A 161 -16.54 -2.87 0.91
N THR A 162 -16.04 -2.48 -0.26
CA THR A 162 -15.26 -1.24 -0.44
C THR A 162 -16.12 -0.02 -0.12
N LYS A 163 -17.36 0.02 -0.63
CA LYS A 163 -18.31 1.10 -0.33
C LYS A 163 -18.60 1.23 1.17
N GLU A 164 -18.89 0.10 1.82
CA GLU A 164 -19.17 0.09 3.27
C GLU A 164 -17.95 0.49 4.09
N MET A 165 -16.75 0.08 3.67
CA MET A 165 -15.50 0.48 4.33
C MET A 165 -15.22 1.98 4.19
N MET A 166 -15.46 2.56 3.00
CA MET A 166 -15.33 4.01 2.80
C MET A 166 -16.23 4.79 3.74
N LYS A 167 -17.50 4.44 3.80
CA LYS A 167 -18.49 5.12 4.66
C LYS A 167 -18.30 4.84 6.15
N GLY A 168 -18.08 3.60 6.50
CA GLY A 168 -18.05 3.15 7.89
C GLY A 168 -16.71 3.34 8.59
N VAL A 169 -15.64 3.63 7.85
CA VAL A 169 -14.29 3.79 8.43
C VAL A 169 -13.65 5.10 8.00
N TYR A 170 -13.43 5.30 6.70
CA TYR A 170 -12.59 6.43 6.25
C TYR A 170 -13.32 7.78 6.34
N GLU A 171 -14.62 7.83 6.05
CA GLU A 171 -15.42 9.04 6.28
C GLU A 171 -15.48 9.40 7.77
N LEU A 172 -15.62 8.39 8.66
CA LEU A 172 -15.62 8.62 10.12
C LEU A 172 -14.28 9.08 10.66
N LEU A 173 -13.18 8.64 10.03
CA LEU A 173 -11.81 9.07 10.37
C LEU A 173 -11.39 10.35 9.63
N GLU A 174 -12.30 10.94 8.87
CA GLU A 174 -12.03 12.11 8.01
C GLU A 174 -10.80 11.90 7.10
N LYS A 175 -10.64 10.65 6.60
CA LYS A 175 -9.53 10.29 5.73
C LYS A 175 -9.94 10.35 4.26
N PRO A 176 -9.25 11.15 3.45
CA PRO A 176 -9.39 11.11 2.00
C PRO A 176 -9.20 9.68 1.49
N SER A 177 -10.16 9.20 0.70
CA SER A 177 -10.11 7.83 0.16
C SER A 177 -10.55 7.80 -1.29
N VAL A 178 -9.80 7.03 -2.10
CA VAL A 178 -10.04 6.84 -3.53
C VAL A 178 -9.98 5.36 -3.89
N VAL A 179 -10.54 5.00 -5.04
CA VAL A 179 -10.67 3.61 -5.47
C VAL A 179 -9.84 3.35 -6.71
N ALA A 180 -8.91 2.39 -6.64
CA ALA A 180 -8.23 1.81 -7.78
C ALA A 180 -8.87 0.46 -8.13
N VAL A 181 -9.49 0.38 -9.30
CA VAL A 181 -10.14 -0.85 -9.77
C VAL A 181 -9.11 -1.70 -10.49
N ASN A 182 -8.72 -2.83 -9.89
CA ASN A 182 -7.65 -3.68 -10.39
C ASN A 182 -8.16 -4.95 -11.07
N MET A 183 -7.29 -5.57 -11.89
CA MET A 183 -7.55 -6.81 -12.61
C MET A 183 -8.77 -6.71 -13.55
N VAL A 184 -8.89 -5.59 -14.24
CA VAL A 184 -10.05 -5.28 -15.06
C VAL A 184 -9.89 -5.89 -16.45
N THR A 185 -10.87 -6.66 -16.90
CA THR A 185 -10.97 -7.09 -18.31
C THR A 185 -11.75 -6.07 -19.14
N PRO A 186 -11.49 -5.95 -20.46
CA PRO A 186 -12.23 -5.00 -21.30
C PRO A 186 -13.76 -5.19 -21.26
N THR A 187 -14.23 -6.44 -21.14
CA THR A 187 -15.66 -6.75 -21.03
C THR A 187 -16.25 -6.24 -19.73
N GLN A 188 -15.58 -6.50 -18.60
CA GLN A 188 -16.01 -5.99 -17.30
C GLN A 188 -16.04 -4.47 -17.29
N GLN A 189 -15.00 -3.81 -17.78
CA GLN A 189 -14.92 -2.36 -17.84
C GLN A 189 -16.11 -1.77 -18.61
N LYS A 190 -16.41 -2.29 -19.80
CA LYS A 190 -17.54 -1.81 -20.61
C LYS A 190 -18.90 -1.95 -19.88
N VAL A 191 -19.09 -3.04 -19.15
CA VAL A 191 -20.39 -3.35 -18.52
C VAL A 191 -20.57 -2.68 -17.17
N LEU A 192 -19.50 -2.65 -16.33
CA LEU A 192 -19.62 -2.27 -14.93
C LEU A 192 -19.22 -0.82 -14.62
N THR A 193 -18.47 -0.16 -15.52
CA THR A 193 -18.06 1.24 -15.30
C THR A 193 -19.24 2.15 -14.95
N PRO A 194 -20.40 2.15 -15.66
CA PRO A 194 -21.50 3.04 -15.30
C PRO A 194 -22.07 2.78 -13.91
N THR A 195 -22.01 1.52 -13.44
CA THR A 195 -22.43 1.17 -12.08
C THR A 195 -21.44 1.66 -11.05
N LEU A 196 -20.14 1.51 -11.31
CA LEU A 196 -19.09 1.98 -10.40
C LEU A 196 -19.08 3.50 -10.29
N GLU A 197 -19.22 4.22 -11.39
CA GLU A 197 -19.33 5.69 -11.42
C GLU A 197 -20.55 6.20 -10.62
N LYS A 198 -21.65 5.46 -10.65
CA LYS A 198 -22.83 5.79 -9.81
C LYS A 198 -22.58 5.57 -8.33
N ILE A 199 -21.73 4.59 -7.95
CA ILE A 199 -21.45 4.22 -6.55
C ILE A 199 -20.36 5.11 -5.95
N PHE A 200 -19.27 5.33 -6.68
CA PHE A 200 -18.05 5.97 -6.20
C PHE A 200 -17.78 7.36 -6.81
N GLY A 201 -18.37 7.66 -7.98
CA GLY A 201 -18.22 8.96 -8.63
C GLY A 201 -16.76 9.34 -8.88
N GLU A 202 -16.40 10.53 -8.46
CA GLU A 202 -15.05 11.10 -8.59
C GLU A 202 -14.00 10.41 -7.73
N GLN A 203 -14.40 9.52 -6.80
CA GLN A 203 -13.49 8.75 -5.99
C GLN A 203 -12.82 7.60 -6.77
N ILE A 204 -13.26 7.30 -8.02
CA ILE A 204 -12.57 6.33 -8.87
C ILE A 204 -11.30 6.97 -9.42
N LEU A 205 -10.17 6.51 -8.90
CA LEU A 205 -8.85 6.96 -9.33
C LEU A 205 -8.48 6.41 -10.72
N GLY A 206 -8.88 5.18 -11.03
CA GLY A 206 -8.63 4.57 -12.34
C GLY A 206 -8.77 3.06 -12.36
N TYR A 207 -8.49 2.50 -13.54
CA TYR A 207 -8.64 1.08 -13.86
C TYR A 207 -7.28 0.48 -14.25
N VAL A 208 -6.91 -0.62 -13.60
CA VAL A 208 -5.68 -1.38 -13.88
C VAL A 208 -6.06 -2.67 -14.60
N PRO A 209 -5.55 -2.91 -15.83
CA PRO A 209 -5.95 -4.05 -16.62
C PRO A 209 -5.48 -5.38 -16.06
N CYS A 210 -6.26 -6.45 -16.30
CA CYS A 210 -5.86 -7.82 -16.03
C CYS A 210 -5.05 -8.35 -17.21
N LEU A 211 -3.76 -8.53 -17.03
CA LEU A 211 -2.85 -9.02 -18.06
C LEU A 211 -2.16 -10.31 -17.61
N CYS A 212 -2.15 -11.33 -18.48
CA CYS A 212 -1.45 -12.59 -18.22
C CYS A 212 0.07 -12.38 -18.10
N GLU A 213 0.62 -11.44 -18.85
CA GLU A 213 2.04 -11.08 -18.84
C GLU A 213 2.51 -10.64 -17.46
N VAL A 214 1.69 -9.94 -16.68
CA VAL A 214 2.02 -9.54 -15.30
C VAL A 214 2.36 -10.76 -14.44
N LYS A 215 1.61 -11.85 -14.57
CA LYS A 215 1.88 -13.10 -13.85
C LYS A 215 3.19 -13.75 -14.30
N SER A 216 3.51 -13.69 -15.58
CA SER A 216 4.76 -14.22 -16.13
C SER A 216 5.96 -13.46 -15.58
N TYR A 217 5.92 -12.12 -15.58
CA TYR A 217 6.99 -11.31 -15.00
C TYR A 217 7.22 -11.59 -13.50
N ILE A 218 6.13 -11.72 -12.73
CA ILE A 218 6.25 -12.07 -11.31
C ILE A 218 6.88 -13.46 -11.13
N ALA A 219 6.47 -14.44 -11.93
CA ALA A 219 7.03 -15.80 -11.89
C ALA A 219 8.52 -15.85 -12.30
N GLU A 220 8.97 -14.89 -13.11
CA GLU A 220 10.37 -14.70 -13.50
C GLU A 220 11.19 -13.90 -12.45
N GLY A 221 10.61 -13.53 -11.31
CA GLY A 221 11.27 -12.69 -10.30
C GLY A 221 11.41 -11.22 -10.69
N LYS A 222 10.56 -10.71 -11.59
CA LYS A 222 10.58 -9.33 -12.09
C LYS A 222 9.31 -8.58 -11.67
N PRO A 223 9.12 -8.22 -10.40
CA PRO A 223 7.89 -7.59 -9.93
C PRO A 223 7.79 -6.11 -10.26
N ILE A 224 8.90 -5.44 -10.60
CA ILE A 224 8.91 -4.02 -10.98
C ILE A 224 8.60 -3.90 -12.47
N LEU A 225 7.34 -3.58 -12.78
CA LEU A 225 6.80 -3.59 -14.14
C LEU A 225 6.71 -2.21 -14.79
N ILE A 226 6.93 -1.13 -14.06
CA ILE A 226 6.74 0.23 -14.56
C ILE A 226 7.70 0.62 -15.69
N ASN A 227 8.79 -0.12 -15.87
CA ASN A 227 9.74 0.07 -16.95
C ASN A 227 9.37 -0.77 -18.20
N GLU A 228 8.40 -1.67 -18.08
CA GLU A 228 7.95 -2.52 -19.16
C GLU A 228 6.88 -1.80 -20.00
N LYS A 229 6.84 -2.09 -21.28
CA LYS A 229 5.82 -1.53 -22.19
C LYS A 229 4.50 -2.30 -22.09
N LEU A 230 3.85 -2.21 -20.94
CA LEU A 230 2.60 -2.88 -20.62
C LEU A 230 1.49 -1.87 -20.35
N ALA A 231 0.26 -2.20 -20.72
CA ALA A 231 -0.88 -1.39 -20.31
C ALA A 231 -1.07 -1.31 -18.79
N TYR A 232 -0.55 -2.30 -18.05
CA TYR A 232 -0.44 -2.27 -16.59
C TYR A 232 0.45 -1.11 -16.14
N SER A 233 1.64 -0.97 -16.72
CA SER A 233 2.61 0.06 -16.37
C SER A 233 2.06 1.46 -16.61
N ASP A 234 1.41 1.66 -17.79
CA ASP A 234 0.75 2.92 -18.12
C ASP A 234 -0.36 3.27 -17.14
N ALA A 235 -1.14 2.26 -16.70
CA ALA A 235 -2.20 2.45 -15.71
C ALA A 235 -1.61 2.87 -14.35
N VAL A 236 -0.57 2.19 -13.87
CA VAL A 236 0.09 2.53 -12.59
C VAL A 236 0.70 3.94 -12.63
N LEU A 237 1.36 4.33 -13.71
CA LEU A 237 1.92 5.67 -13.86
C LEU A 237 0.83 6.76 -13.84
N LYS A 238 -0.34 6.49 -14.45
CA LYS A 238 -1.49 7.40 -14.37
C LYS A 238 -2.03 7.50 -12.94
N LEU A 239 -2.20 6.36 -12.26
CA LEU A 239 -2.63 6.36 -10.85
C LEU A 239 -1.68 7.17 -9.96
N ALA A 240 -0.37 7.02 -10.15
CA ALA A 240 0.62 7.79 -9.41
C ALA A 240 0.44 9.31 -9.59
N GLY A 241 0.25 9.77 -10.82
CA GLY A 241 -0.01 11.19 -11.12
C GLY A 241 -1.34 11.69 -10.54
N TYR A 242 -2.39 10.87 -10.55
CA TYR A 242 -3.69 11.26 -9.97
C TYR A 242 -3.63 11.35 -8.44
N ILE A 243 -2.89 10.44 -7.75
CA ILE A 243 -2.69 10.51 -6.29
C ILE A 243 -1.99 11.82 -5.92
N GLU A 244 -0.96 12.23 -6.66
CA GLU A 244 -0.26 13.50 -6.43
C GLU A 244 -1.19 14.69 -6.62
N GLY A 245 -1.90 14.76 -7.75
CA GLY A 245 -2.84 15.85 -8.03
C GLY A 245 -4.01 15.94 -7.05
N TYR A 246 -4.48 14.80 -6.52
CA TYR A 246 -5.53 14.77 -5.52
C TYR A 246 -5.10 15.38 -4.17
N CYS A 247 -3.83 15.25 -3.81
CA CYS A 247 -3.30 15.76 -2.55
C CYS A 247 -2.86 17.23 -2.64
N GLU A 248 -2.71 17.78 -3.86
CA GLU A 248 -2.36 19.19 -4.10
C GLU A 248 -3.59 20.11 -4.21
N SER A 249 -4.79 19.54 -4.39
CA SER A 249 -6.06 20.27 -4.52
C SER A 249 -6.73 20.50 -3.17
#